data_06c4f0a3e404bfe15991dbef1c20a7e9
#
_entry.id   06c4f0a3e404bfe15991dbef1c20a7e9
#
_cell.length_a   1.000
_cell.length_b   1.000
_cell.length_c   1.000
_cell.angle_alpha   90.00
_cell.angle_beta   90.00
_cell.angle_gamma   90.00
#
_symmetry.space_group_name_H-M   'P 1'
#
loop_
_entity.id
_entity.type
_entity.pdbx_description
1 polymer ?
#
loop_
_entity_poly.entity_id
_entity_poly.type
_entity_poly.pdbx_seq_one_letter_code
_entity_poly.pdbx_strand_id
1 'polypeptide(L)'
;PTPTEPTPTPTEPTDPPDPVTGAPELGVTGNRLTDRNGATRRLLGVNRSGGEFMCVQGHGVFDGPVDDAAVRAIADWKANTVRIPLNEECWLGHDNVKPEYRGAAYIDAVKGLVDRVLAHGMTPVVELHWTYGQYTGNSAGCADVHATCQKPMPNARYTPAFWTSVANTFKHDRRIVFDLFNEPYPDRATSTAAQAWACWRDGGTCPGIGYEVAGMQDLVDAVRATGSRNVVLVPGIAYSNDLSQWLAHAPTDPAGLLAAAWHVYNFNTCANEACWDSTLAPVSARVPLVAGEIGENTCGHGFIDRVMTWLDDRGLSYLGWTWNTWNCSSGPALITSYDGTPTSFGIGLRDRLRALN
;
A
#
# COMPACT_ATOMS: atom_id res chain seq x y z
N PRO A 1 -10.37 -67.34 18.99
CA PRO A 1 -10.61 -65.99 19.45
C PRO A 1 -10.18 -64.98 18.36
N THR A 2 -11.18 -64.28 17.85
CA THR A 2 -11.02 -63.23 16.85
C THR A 2 -10.64 -61.93 17.57
N PRO A 3 -9.65 -61.11 17.07
CA PRO A 3 -9.31 -59.87 17.69
C PRO A 3 -10.44 -58.85 17.48
N THR A 4 -10.89 -58.21 18.56
CA THR A 4 -11.85 -57.09 18.54
C THR A 4 -11.15 -55.85 18.08
N GLU A 5 -11.70 -55.21 17.06
CA GLU A 5 -11.28 -53.89 16.52
C GLU A 5 -11.58 -52.78 17.56
N PRO A 6 -10.66 -51.81 17.78
CA PRO A 6 -10.94 -50.76 18.74
C PRO A 6 -11.97 -49.77 18.19
N THR A 7 -12.98 -49.47 19.01
CA THR A 7 -14.00 -48.46 18.76
C THR A 7 -13.39 -47.07 18.60
N PRO A 8 -13.72 -46.26 17.56
CA PRO A 8 -13.23 -44.92 17.43
C PRO A 8 -13.73 -44.02 18.57
N THR A 9 -12.80 -43.35 19.22
CA THR A 9 -13.05 -42.31 20.21
C THR A 9 -13.86 -41.19 19.58
N PRO A 10 -14.93 -40.69 20.22
CA PRO A 10 -15.64 -39.50 19.70
C PRO A 10 -14.72 -38.30 19.67
N THR A 11 -14.59 -37.65 18.51
CA THR A 11 -13.94 -36.34 18.37
C THR A 11 -14.79 -35.31 19.13
N GLU A 12 -14.19 -34.66 20.13
CA GLU A 12 -14.81 -33.50 20.79
C GLU A 12 -15.17 -32.45 19.74
N PRO A 13 -16.33 -31.78 19.89
CA PRO A 13 -16.69 -30.65 19.06
C PRO A 13 -15.62 -29.56 19.26
N THR A 14 -14.92 -29.19 18.20
CA THR A 14 -14.05 -28.01 18.23
C THR A 14 -14.94 -26.79 18.42
N ASP A 15 -14.77 -26.08 19.53
CA ASP A 15 -15.40 -24.78 19.73
C ASP A 15 -15.18 -23.88 18.52
N PRO A 16 -16.17 -23.09 18.10
CA PRO A 16 -15.97 -22.10 17.04
C PRO A 16 -14.82 -21.17 17.47
N PRO A 17 -13.91 -20.83 16.56
CA PRO A 17 -12.78 -19.97 16.89
C PRO A 17 -13.29 -18.65 17.45
N ASP A 18 -12.71 -18.20 18.55
CA ASP A 18 -13.01 -16.91 19.16
C ASP A 18 -13.00 -15.80 18.10
N PRO A 19 -13.94 -14.85 18.14
CA PRO A 19 -13.92 -13.73 17.22
C PRO A 19 -12.59 -12.98 17.38
N VAL A 20 -11.87 -12.83 16.27
CA VAL A 20 -10.58 -12.10 16.25
C VAL A 20 -10.89 -10.64 16.57
N THR A 21 -10.70 -10.26 17.83
CA THR A 21 -10.77 -8.87 18.27
C THR A 21 -9.45 -8.19 17.90
N GLY A 22 -9.47 -7.30 16.90
CA GLY A 22 -8.28 -6.58 16.43
C GLY A 22 -7.92 -6.86 14.97
N ALA A 23 -6.86 -6.22 14.48
CA ALA A 23 -6.33 -6.45 13.14
C ALA A 23 -5.89 -7.92 12.97
N PRO A 24 -6.31 -8.62 11.90
CA PRO A 24 -5.94 -10.01 11.70
C PRO A 24 -4.50 -10.14 11.16
N GLU A 25 -3.81 -11.21 11.53
CA GLU A 25 -2.65 -11.65 10.76
C GLU A 25 -3.09 -12.04 9.34
N LEU A 26 -2.33 -11.59 8.34
CA LEU A 26 -2.69 -11.79 6.95
C LEU A 26 -1.79 -12.81 6.25
N GLY A 27 -2.39 -13.53 5.33
CA GLY A 27 -1.77 -14.42 4.37
C GLY A 27 -2.42 -14.30 2.99
N VAL A 28 -1.96 -15.11 2.05
CA VAL A 28 -2.53 -15.21 0.70
C VAL A 28 -2.96 -16.64 0.45
N THR A 29 -4.19 -16.81 -0.01
CA THR A 29 -4.72 -18.10 -0.48
C THR A 29 -5.37 -17.90 -1.83
N GLY A 30 -4.75 -18.42 -2.89
CA GLY A 30 -5.19 -18.16 -4.26
C GLY A 30 -5.17 -16.66 -4.56
N ASN A 31 -6.31 -16.13 -4.94
CA ASN A 31 -6.49 -14.72 -5.27
C ASN A 31 -7.11 -13.90 -4.12
N ARG A 32 -6.97 -14.35 -2.87
CA ARG A 32 -7.56 -13.69 -1.71
C ARG A 32 -6.53 -13.45 -0.61
N LEU A 33 -6.67 -12.31 0.07
CA LEU A 33 -6.08 -12.13 1.39
C LEU A 33 -6.90 -12.96 2.38
N THR A 34 -6.22 -13.68 3.25
CA THR A 34 -6.88 -14.52 4.26
C THR A 34 -6.27 -14.29 5.63
N ASP A 35 -7.05 -14.46 6.68
CA ASP A 35 -6.53 -14.51 8.04
C ASP A 35 -6.00 -15.92 8.38
N ARG A 36 -5.50 -16.07 9.62
CA ARG A 36 -4.98 -17.35 10.14
C ARG A 36 -6.00 -18.48 10.15
N ASN A 37 -7.31 -18.16 10.14
CA ASN A 37 -8.40 -19.12 10.12
C ASN A 37 -8.86 -19.46 8.68
N GLY A 38 -8.21 -18.88 7.67
CA GLY A 38 -8.57 -19.04 6.26
C GLY A 38 -9.76 -18.18 5.81
N ALA A 39 -10.30 -17.31 6.67
CA ALA A 39 -11.37 -16.40 6.28
C ALA A 39 -10.84 -15.29 5.37
N THR A 40 -11.56 -15.03 4.27
CA THR A 40 -11.21 -13.93 3.35
C THR A 40 -11.29 -12.59 4.08
N ARG A 41 -10.28 -11.76 3.86
CA ARG A 41 -10.18 -10.41 4.40
C ARG A 41 -10.05 -9.40 3.27
N ARG A 42 -10.66 -8.23 3.47
CA ARG A 42 -10.53 -7.08 2.59
C ARG A 42 -9.89 -5.93 3.36
N LEU A 43 -9.00 -5.22 2.71
CA LEU A 43 -8.41 -3.98 3.21
C LEU A 43 -9.29 -2.83 2.74
N LEU A 44 -10.03 -2.22 3.66
CA LEU A 44 -10.98 -1.13 3.39
C LEU A 44 -10.64 0.05 4.30
N GLY A 45 -10.24 1.19 3.74
CA GLY A 45 -9.81 2.27 4.59
C GLY A 45 -9.29 3.50 3.87
N VAL A 46 -8.22 4.08 4.41
CA VAL A 46 -7.70 5.38 3.98
C VAL A 46 -6.18 5.37 3.89
N ASN A 47 -5.65 6.32 3.12
CA ASN A 47 -4.25 6.72 3.17
C ASN A 47 -4.08 7.84 4.20
N ARG A 48 -3.06 7.76 5.07
CA ARG A 48 -2.68 8.82 6.00
C ARG A 48 -1.39 9.47 5.51
N SER A 49 -1.53 10.43 4.59
CA SER A 49 -0.40 11.19 4.02
C SER A 49 0.33 12.03 5.06
N GLY A 50 1.54 12.44 4.73
CA GLY A 50 2.39 13.31 5.54
C GLY A 50 3.77 12.74 5.83
N GLY A 51 3.86 11.42 6.09
CA GLY A 51 5.13 10.76 6.36
C GLY A 51 6.11 10.81 5.19
N GLU A 52 5.61 10.90 3.96
CA GLU A 52 6.39 10.95 2.74
C GLU A 52 7.08 12.30 2.48
N PHE A 53 6.54 13.43 2.99
CA PHE A 53 7.04 14.76 2.65
C PHE A 53 7.44 15.65 3.83
N MET A 54 6.76 15.57 4.97
CA MET A 54 6.96 16.51 6.07
C MET A 54 8.41 16.55 6.57
N CYS A 55 9.06 15.38 6.65
CA CYS A 55 10.43 15.24 7.14
C CYS A 55 11.45 15.94 6.23
N VAL A 56 11.38 15.73 4.90
CA VAL A 56 12.29 16.36 3.94
C VAL A 56 12.02 17.85 3.77
N GLN A 57 10.79 18.30 4.06
CA GLN A 57 10.43 19.72 4.09
C GLN A 57 10.83 20.39 5.41
N GLY A 58 11.24 19.62 6.43
CA GLY A 58 11.69 20.13 7.71
C GLY A 58 10.58 20.66 8.63
N HIS A 59 9.36 20.14 8.49
CA HIS A 59 8.17 20.58 9.23
C HIS A 59 7.65 19.57 10.24
N GLY A 60 8.28 18.39 10.38
CA GLY A 60 7.86 17.32 11.29
C GLY A 60 8.03 15.96 10.64
N VAL A 61 7.39 14.93 11.22
CA VAL A 61 7.33 13.58 10.61
C VAL A 61 6.00 13.37 9.88
N PHE A 62 4.91 13.90 10.43
CA PHE A 62 3.57 13.75 9.85
C PHE A 62 2.88 15.11 9.66
N ASP A 63 1.99 15.17 8.70
CA ASP A 63 1.09 16.29 8.45
C ASP A 63 -0.14 16.17 9.36
N GLY A 64 -0.16 16.96 10.44
CA GLY A 64 -1.23 16.95 11.45
C GLY A 64 -1.12 15.80 12.47
N PRO A 65 -2.14 15.64 13.34
CA PRO A 65 -2.09 14.76 14.49
C PRO A 65 -2.13 13.28 14.07
N VAL A 66 -1.41 12.46 14.82
CA VAL A 66 -1.37 10.99 14.72
C VAL A 66 -1.55 10.33 16.09
N ASP A 67 -2.12 11.07 17.04
CA ASP A 67 -2.45 10.58 18.38
C ASP A 67 -3.64 9.59 18.36
N ASP A 68 -3.99 9.09 19.53
CA ASP A 68 -5.08 8.13 19.69
C ASP A 68 -6.43 8.68 19.20
N ALA A 69 -6.72 9.97 19.42
CA ALA A 69 -7.96 10.60 18.99
C ALA A 69 -8.06 10.68 17.46
N ALA A 70 -6.96 11.04 16.78
CA ALA A 70 -6.90 11.11 15.33
C ALA A 70 -7.05 9.72 14.68
N VAL A 71 -6.43 8.67 15.24
CA VAL A 71 -6.55 7.30 14.73
C VAL A 71 -7.94 6.74 15.01
N ARG A 72 -8.54 7.05 16.15
CA ARG A 72 -9.93 6.69 16.47
C ARG A 72 -10.92 7.29 15.46
N ALA A 73 -10.71 8.53 15.05
CA ALA A 73 -11.57 9.19 14.04
C ALA A 73 -11.60 8.42 12.71
N ILE A 74 -10.47 7.78 12.32
CA ILE A 74 -10.42 6.87 11.16
C ILE A 74 -11.25 5.61 11.43
N ALA A 75 -11.08 4.99 12.61
CA ALA A 75 -11.85 3.80 13.00
C ALA A 75 -13.37 4.06 13.08
N ASP A 76 -13.78 5.28 13.45
CA ASP A 76 -15.19 5.70 13.52
C ASP A 76 -15.86 5.75 12.12
N TRP A 77 -15.08 5.85 11.05
CA TRP A 77 -15.55 5.66 9.68
C TRP A 77 -15.76 4.19 9.33
N LYS A 78 -15.44 3.26 10.24
CA LYS A 78 -15.42 1.82 10.00
C LYS A 78 -14.34 1.38 9.01
N ALA A 79 -13.28 2.15 8.88
CA ALA A 79 -12.07 1.71 8.22
C ALA A 79 -11.43 0.56 9.02
N ASN A 80 -10.90 -0.44 8.30
CA ASN A 80 -10.14 -1.53 8.89
C ASN A 80 -8.66 -1.50 8.48
N THR A 81 -8.24 -0.47 7.72
CA THR A 81 -6.89 -0.36 7.16
C THR A 81 -6.46 1.10 7.05
N VAL A 82 -5.19 1.36 7.38
CA VAL A 82 -4.53 2.66 7.17
C VAL A 82 -3.23 2.44 6.40
N ARG A 83 -3.12 3.02 5.20
CA ARG A 83 -1.87 3.08 4.42
C ARG A 83 -1.07 4.29 4.88
N ILE A 84 0.21 4.06 5.19
CA ILE A 84 1.13 5.02 5.79
C ILE A 84 2.29 5.24 4.82
N PRO A 85 2.26 6.32 4.01
CA PRO A 85 3.34 6.69 3.12
C PRO A 85 4.62 7.06 3.87
N LEU A 86 5.76 6.52 3.44
CA LEU A 86 7.08 6.72 4.03
C LEU A 86 8.04 7.38 3.05
N ASN A 87 9.09 7.98 3.60
CA ASN A 87 10.20 8.59 2.89
C ASN A 87 11.49 7.81 3.11
N GLU A 88 12.16 7.43 2.02
CA GLU A 88 13.39 6.65 2.07
C GLU A 88 14.50 7.33 2.87
N GLU A 89 14.79 8.62 2.57
CA GLU A 89 15.90 9.34 3.18
C GLU A 89 15.64 9.67 4.65
N CYS A 90 14.39 9.93 5.01
CA CYS A 90 14.00 10.15 6.40
C CYS A 90 14.15 8.88 7.23
N TRP A 91 13.74 7.74 6.69
CA TRP A 91 13.89 6.43 7.35
C TRP A 91 15.36 6.04 7.50
N LEU A 92 16.17 6.19 6.44
CA LEU A 92 17.59 5.83 6.45
C LEU A 92 18.48 6.85 7.19
N GLY A 93 17.95 8.04 7.51
CA GLY A 93 18.67 9.03 8.30
C GLY A 93 19.67 9.87 7.50
N HIS A 94 19.37 10.20 6.24
CA HIS A 94 20.27 10.97 5.37
C HIS A 94 20.44 12.43 5.84
N ASP A 95 21.61 13.01 5.61
CA ASP A 95 22.02 14.30 6.17
C ASP A 95 21.30 15.52 5.58
N ASN A 96 20.60 15.37 4.44
CA ASN A 96 19.72 16.39 3.88
C ASN A 96 18.42 16.59 4.68
N VAL A 97 18.09 15.66 5.59
CA VAL A 97 16.94 15.75 6.49
C VAL A 97 17.40 16.22 7.86
N LYS A 98 16.61 17.07 8.54
CA LYS A 98 16.92 17.55 9.90
C LYS A 98 17.05 16.37 10.88
N PRO A 99 18.01 16.42 11.82
CA PRO A 99 18.25 15.31 12.76
C PRO A 99 17.01 14.87 13.56
N GLU A 100 16.14 15.81 13.91
CA GLU A 100 14.91 15.56 14.68
C GLU A 100 13.79 14.85 13.87
N TYR A 101 13.94 14.73 12.53
CA TYR A 101 12.94 14.13 11.64
C TYR A 101 13.49 12.98 10.80
N ARG A 102 14.69 12.46 11.15
CA ARG A 102 15.35 11.37 10.41
C ARG A 102 15.82 10.22 11.29
N GLY A 103 16.13 9.09 10.67
CA GLY A 103 16.69 7.92 11.33
C GLY A 103 15.78 7.44 12.46
N ALA A 104 16.36 7.24 13.65
CA ALA A 104 15.64 6.72 14.81
C ALA A 104 14.39 7.54 15.16
N ALA A 105 14.46 8.87 15.09
CA ALA A 105 13.32 9.73 15.41
C ALA A 105 12.15 9.51 14.43
N TYR A 106 12.42 9.40 13.14
CA TYR A 106 11.42 9.10 12.12
C TYR A 106 10.86 7.68 12.31
N ILE A 107 11.72 6.68 12.49
CA ILE A 107 11.34 5.28 12.69
C ILE A 107 10.44 5.13 13.92
N ASP A 108 10.79 5.77 15.04
CA ASP A 108 10.00 5.70 16.27
C ASP A 108 8.63 6.38 16.11
N ALA A 109 8.55 7.48 15.38
CA ALA A 109 7.27 8.13 15.07
C ALA A 109 6.38 7.23 14.20
N VAL A 110 6.94 6.59 13.17
CA VAL A 110 6.22 5.63 12.31
C VAL A 110 5.74 4.42 13.13
N LYS A 111 6.61 3.81 13.95
CA LYS A 111 6.23 2.71 14.86
C LYS A 111 5.08 3.12 15.78
N GLY A 112 5.16 4.31 16.35
CA GLY A 112 4.10 4.83 17.22
C GLY A 112 2.75 4.96 16.52
N LEU A 113 2.73 5.35 15.22
CA LEU A 113 1.51 5.37 14.43
C LEU A 113 1.01 3.95 14.10
N VAL A 114 1.91 3.07 13.68
CA VAL A 114 1.61 1.64 13.41
C VAL A 114 0.98 0.98 14.63
N ASP A 115 1.56 1.18 15.81
CA ASP A 115 1.05 0.60 17.07
C ASP A 115 -0.35 1.12 17.40
N ARG A 116 -0.63 2.42 17.19
CA ARG A 116 -1.98 2.98 17.38
C ARG A 116 -2.99 2.44 16.40
N VAL A 117 -2.62 2.31 15.11
CA VAL A 117 -3.49 1.70 14.08
C VAL A 117 -3.87 0.27 14.49
N LEU A 118 -2.88 -0.52 14.94
CA LEU A 118 -3.11 -1.88 15.44
C LEU A 118 -3.97 -1.90 16.71
N ALA A 119 -3.77 -0.95 17.64
CA ALA A 119 -4.55 -0.84 18.88
C ALA A 119 -6.03 -0.54 18.62
N HIS A 120 -6.33 0.15 17.51
CA HIS A 120 -7.70 0.38 17.04
C HIS A 120 -8.25 -0.73 16.13
N GLY A 121 -7.57 -1.88 16.04
CA GLY A 121 -8.03 -3.04 15.28
C GLY A 121 -7.88 -2.92 13.76
N MET A 122 -7.13 -1.93 13.29
CA MET A 122 -6.90 -1.70 11.85
C MET A 122 -5.56 -2.27 11.40
N THR A 123 -5.48 -2.71 10.15
CA THR A 123 -4.26 -3.18 9.49
C THR A 123 -3.42 -1.99 9.00
N PRO A 124 -2.17 -1.82 9.47
CA PRO A 124 -1.25 -0.85 8.87
C PRO A 124 -0.69 -1.39 7.55
N VAL A 125 -0.69 -0.57 6.51
CA VAL A 125 0.06 -0.79 5.28
C VAL A 125 1.19 0.23 5.25
N VAL A 126 2.43 -0.18 5.50
CA VAL A 126 3.60 0.70 5.39
C VAL A 126 4.09 0.68 3.95
N GLU A 127 4.29 1.87 3.39
CA GLU A 127 4.49 2.05 1.96
C GLU A 127 5.67 3.00 1.69
N LEU A 128 6.45 2.72 0.64
CA LEU A 128 7.54 3.59 0.20
C LEU A 128 7.05 4.55 -0.89
N HIS A 129 6.93 5.84 -0.54
CA HIS A 129 6.33 6.84 -1.41
C HIS A 129 7.36 7.65 -2.22
N TRP A 130 8.34 8.24 -1.54
CA TRP A 130 9.38 9.05 -2.17
C TRP A 130 10.77 8.48 -1.92
N THR A 131 11.57 8.44 -2.99
CA THR A 131 12.91 7.88 -3.00
C THR A 131 13.95 8.84 -3.54
N TYR A 132 15.21 8.57 -3.22
CA TYR A 132 16.38 9.20 -3.85
C TYR A 132 16.45 8.84 -5.34
N GLY A 133 17.08 9.71 -6.14
CA GLY A 133 17.37 9.49 -7.56
C GLY A 133 17.05 10.74 -8.38
N GLN A 134 18.00 11.18 -9.20
CA GLN A 134 17.78 12.34 -10.06
C GLN A 134 17.08 11.93 -11.35
N TYR A 135 15.91 12.48 -11.58
CA TYR A 135 15.15 12.30 -12.82
C TYR A 135 14.63 13.63 -13.33
N THR A 136 14.94 13.97 -14.58
CA THR A 136 14.53 15.21 -15.25
C THR A 136 13.82 14.95 -16.57
N GLY A 137 13.42 13.70 -16.79
CA GLY A 137 12.74 13.27 -18.02
C GLY A 137 11.25 13.62 -18.03
N ASN A 138 10.52 12.97 -18.92
CA ASN A 138 9.09 13.20 -19.09
C ASN A 138 8.34 12.86 -17.79
N SER A 139 7.39 13.72 -17.41
CA SER A 139 6.58 13.61 -16.19
C SER A 139 7.37 13.69 -14.88
N ALA A 140 8.61 14.21 -14.88
CA ALA A 140 9.36 14.44 -13.65
C ALA A 140 8.59 15.39 -12.72
N GLY A 141 8.35 14.94 -11.49
CA GLY A 141 7.72 15.76 -10.45
C GLY A 141 8.62 16.89 -9.94
N CYS A 142 9.95 16.67 -9.94
CA CYS A 142 10.98 17.65 -9.64
C CYS A 142 12.33 17.20 -10.19
N ALA A 143 13.28 18.14 -10.28
CA ALA A 143 14.66 17.88 -10.72
C ALA A 143 15.61 17.51 -9.55
N ASP A 144 15.12 17.47 -8.34
CA ASP A 144 15.89 17.18 -7.14
C ASP A 144 16.35 15.71 -7.12
N VAL A 145 17.56 15.46 -6.66
CA VAL A 145 18.10 14.13 -6.45
C VAL A 145 17.57 13.48 -5.17
N HIS A 146 17.18 14.30 -4.20
CA HIS A 146 16.66 13.86 -2.92
C HIS A 146 15.20 13.35 -3.02
N ALA A 147 14.76 12.65 -1.98
CA ALA A 147 13.41 12.12 -1.85
C ALA A 147 12.37 13.23 -1.54
N THR A 148 12.33 14.27 -2.38
CA THR A 148 11.45 15.45 -2.26
C THR A 148 10.28 15.43 -3.23
N CYS A 149 10.24 14.45 -4.12
CA CYS A 149 9.14 14.16 -5.03
C CYS A 149 9.20 12.71 -5.51
N GLN A 150 8.16 12.29 -6.17
CA GLN A 150 8.07 10.94 -6.74
C GLN A 150 9.07 10.74 -7.89
N LYS A 151 9.68 9.56 -7.92
CA LYS A 151 10.63 9.12 -8.95
C LYS A 151 10.01 8.03 -9.82
N PRO A 152 10.49 7.82 -11.07
CA PRO A 152 9.92 6.80 -11.96
C PRO A 152 10.07 5.37 -11.44
N MET A 153 11.14 5.09 -10.70
CA MET A 153 11.44 3.77 -10.13
C MET A 153 12.27 3.91 -8.85
N PRO A 154 12.24 2.90 -7.97
CA PRO A 154 13.15 2.85 -6.81
C PRO A 154 14.62 2.83 -7.26
N ASN A 155 15.53 3.39 -6.45
CA ASN A 155 16.95 3.36 -6.74
C ASN A 155 17.64 2.12 -6.15
N ALA A 156 18.61 1.54 -6.87
CA ALA A 156 19.38 0.39 -6.39
C ALA A 156 20.32 0.72 -5.22
N ARG A 157 20.61 2.01 -5.01
CA ARG A 157 21.59 2.45 -4.02
C ARG A 157 21.07 2.34 -2.59
N TYR A 158 19.83 2.68 -2.36
CA TYR A 158 19.28 2.83 -1.00
C TYR A 158 18.00 2.04 -0.77
N THR A 159 17.14 1.86 -1.80
CA THR A 159 15.82 1.26 -1.59
C THR A 159 15.87 -0.18 -1.08
N PRO A 160 16.80 -1.07 -1.52
CA PRO A 160 16.90 -2.40 -0.91
C PRO A 160 17.28 -2.36 0.59
N ALA A 161 18.15 -1.40 0.99
CA ALA A 161 18.51 -1.21 2.39
C ALA A 161 17.33 -0.65 3.22
N PHE A 162 16.54 0.26 2.64
CA PHE A 162 15.30 0.75 3.23
C PHE A 162 14.35 -0.43 3.53
N TRP A 163 14.05 -1.29 2.54
CA TRP A 163 13.15 -2.42 2.74
C TRP A 163 13.70 -3.48 3.68
N THR A 164 15.01 -3.71 3.68
CA THR A 164 15.66 -4.58 4.69
C THR A 164 15.43 -4.03 6.11
N SER A 165 15.56 -2.72 6.30
CA SER A 165 15.36 -2.07 7.60
C SER A 165 13.88 -2.09 8.03
N VAL A 166 12.95 -1.72 7.14
CA VAL A 166 11.50 -1.77 7.41
C VAL A 166 11.06 -3.19 7.73
N ALA A 167 11.48 -4.16 6.93
CA ALA A 167 11.12 -5.56 7.16
C ALA A 167 11.69 -6.08 8.48
N ASN A 168 12.94 -5.76 8.83
CA ASN A 168 13.50 -6.13 10.14
C ASN A 168 12.75 -5.49 11.31
N THR A 169 12.21 -4.28 11.13
CA THR A 169 11.44 -3.59 12.16
C THR A 169 10.09 -4.28 12.41
N PHE A 170 9.42 -4.78 11.36
CA PHE A 170 8.03 -5.23 11.44
C PHE A 170 7.80 -6.71 11.14
N LYS A 171 8.81 -7.50 10.76
CA LYS A 171 8.67 -8.90 10.31
C LYS A 171 8.02 -9.86 11.31
N HIS A 172 8.00 -9.52 12.57
CA HIS A 172 7.42 -10.37 13.63
C HIS A 172 5.92 -10.12 13.83
N ASP A 173 5.33 -9.15 13.12
CA ASP A 173 3.91 -8.86 13.17
C ASP A 173 3.29 -8.95 11.77
N ARG A 174 2.64 -10.07 11.48
CA ARG A 174 1.99 -10.35 10.18
C ARG A 174 0.67 -9.61 9.97
N ARG A 175 0.24 -8.79 10.93
CA ARG A 175 -0.88 -7.85 10.76
C ARG A 175 -0.50 -6.64 9.91
N ILE A 176 0.81 -6.40 9.72
CA ILE A 176 1.37 -5.29 8.94
C ILE A 176 1.62 -5.76 7.51
N VAL A 177 1.19 -4.96 6.55
CA VAL A 177 1.39 -5.19 5.12
C VAL A 177 2.47 -4.23 4.60
N PHE A 178 3.28 -4.66 3.65
CA PHE A 178 4.30 -3.86 2.98
C PHE A 178 3.86 -3.54 1.57
N ASP A 179 3.89 -2.27 1.18
CA ASP A 179 3.61 -1.81 -0.18
C ASP A 179 4.91 -1.25 -0.77
N LEU A 180 5.48 -1.97 -1.73
CA LEU A 180 6.89 -1.83 -2.09
C LEU A 180 7.28 -0.49 -2.68
N PHE A 181 6.37 0.15 -3.40
CA PHE A 181 6.61 1.44 -4.01
C PHE A 181 5.28 2.07 -4.45
N ASN A 182 5.15 3.38 -4.27
CA ASN A 182 3.90 4.08 -4.52
C ASN A 182 3.39 3.96 -5.95
N GLU A 183 4.06 4.62 -6.88
CA GLU A 183 3.56 4.80 -8.24
C GLU A 183 4.69 4.74 -9.27
N PRO A 184 5.14 3.54 -9.66
CA PRO A 184 6.14 3.41 -10.73
C PRO A 184 5.62 3.97 -12.04
N TYR A 185 6.48 4.75 -12.74
CA TYR A 185 6.17 5.26 -14.08
C TYR A 185 7.35 5.15 -15.06
N PRO A 186 8.01 3.97 -15.15
CA PRO A 186 9.12 3.76 -16.08
C PRO A 186 8.68 3.89 -17.55
N ASP A 187 7.39 3.73 -17.83
CA ASP A 187 6.76 3.94 -19.14
C ASP A 187 6.88 5.39 -19.64
N ARG A 188 7.10 6.36 -18.75
CA ARG A 188 7.35 7.76 -19.11
C ARG A 188 8.81 8.02 -19.47
N ALA A 189 9.72 7.17 -19.00
CA ALA A 189 11.16 7.28 -19.24
C ALA A 189 11.62 6.43 -20.42
N THR A 190 11.07 5.22 -20.58
CA THR A 190 11.47 4.26 -21.61
C THR A 190 10.71 4.48 -22.92
N SER A 191 11.23 3.88 -24.02
CA SER A 191 10.64 4.07 -25.36
C SER A 191 9.56 3.03 -25.70
N THR A 192 9.50 1.91 -24.99
CA THR A 192 8.54 0.82 -25.25
C THR A 192 8.00 0.23 -23.97
N ALA A 193 6.78 -0.33 -24.03
CA ALA A 193 6.18 -1.04 -22.92
C ALA A 193 7.04 -2.22 -22.44
N ALA A 194 7.68 -2.95 -23.35
CA ALA A 194 8.57 -4.06 -22.97
C ALA A 194 9.77 -3.57 -22.13
N GLN A 195 10.38 -2.43 -22.50
CA GLN A 195 11.45 -1.82 -21.70
C GLN A 195 10.93 -1.35 -20.32
N ALA A 196 9.74 -0.77 -20.27
CA ALA A 196 9.14 -0.31 -19.03
C ALA A 196 8.89 -1.49 -18.06
N TRP A 197 8.30 -2.57 -18.53
CA TRP A 197 8.03 -3.75 -17.72
C TRP A 197 9.29 -4.51 -17.32
N ALA A 198 10.30 -4.59 -18.21
CA ALA A 198 11.61 -5.17 -17.85
C ALA A 198 12.31 -4.33 -16.77
N CYS A 199 12.35 -2.99 -16.92
CA CYS A 199 12.87 -2.08 -15.91
C CYS A 199 12.11 -2.21 -14.58
N TRP A 200 10.79 -2.28 -14.63
CA TRP A 200 9.94 -2.46 -13.45
C TRP A 200 10.26 -3.75 -12.70
N ARG A 201 10.43 -4.87 -13.42
CA ARG A 201 10.68 -6.16 -12.80
C ARG A 201 12.12 -6.33 -12.33
N ASP A 202 13.07 -6.08 -13.24
CA ASP A 202 14.47 -6.50 -13.09
C ASP A 202 15.41 -5.36 -12.69
N GLY A 203 14.97 -4.10 -12.83
CA GLY A 203 15.83 -2.96 -12.51
C GLY A 203 17.05 -2.82 -13.40
N GLY A 204 18.18 -2.43 -12.79
CA GLY A 204 19.44 -2.19 -13.47
C GLY A 204 19.51 -0.83 -14.18
N THR A 205 20.29 -0.76 -15.27
CA THR A 205 20.37 0.45 -16.11
C THR A 205 19.14 0.54 -17.01
N CYS A 206 18.17 1.35 -16.63
CA CYS A 206 16.94 1.54 -17.38
C CYS A 206 17.05 2.71 -18.39
N PRO A 207 16.63 2.53 -19.66
CA PRO A 207 16.65 3.62 -20.64
C PRO A 207 15.87 4.84 -20.15
N GLY A 208 16.47 6.03 -20.23
CA GLY A 208 15.83 7.30 -19.84
C GLY A 208 15.82 7.59 -18.35
N ILE A 209 16.25 6.66 -17.49
CA ILE A 209 16.40 6.86 -16.04
C ILE A 209 17.90 7.03 -15.73
N GLY A 210 18.27 8.14 -15.10
CA GLY A 210 19.66 8.55 -14.90
C GLY A 210 20.38 7.90 -13.70
N TYR A 211 19.75 6.88 -13.07
CA TYR A 211 20.33 6.16 -11.93
C TYR A 211 20.04 4.66 -12.07
N GLU A 212 20.85 3.83 -11.40
CA GLU A 212 20.59 2.39 -11.32
C GLU A 212 19.31 2.12 -10.54
N VAL A 213 18.42 1.37 -11.15
CA VAL A 213 17.09 1.06 -10.64
C VAL A 213 17.11 -0.24 -9.84
N ALA A 214 16.46 -0.26 -8.68
CA ALA A 214 16.04 -1.50 -8.04
C ALA A 214 14.70 -1.95 -8.65
N GLY A 215 14.66 -3.14 -9.26
CA GLY A 215 13.43 -3.72 -9.76
C GLY A 215 12.52 -4.22 -8.63
N MET A 216 11.27 -4.51 -8.95
CA MET A 216 10.35 -5.07 -7.94
C MET A 216 10.84 -6.41 -7.41
N GLN A 217 11.60 -7.20 -8.21
CA GLN A 217 12.23 -8.43 -7.72
C GLN A 217 13.27 -8.13 -6.64
N ASP A 218 14.14 -7.14 -6.82
CA ASP A 218 15.15 -6.76 -5.83
C ASP A 218 14.50 -6.36 -4.49
N LEU A 219 13.35 -5.68 -4.53
CA LEU A 219 12.65 -5.25 -3.33
C LEU A 219 11.97 -6.43 -2.61
N VAL A 220 11.35 -7.36 -3.36
CA VAL A 220 10.82 -8.61 -2.80
C VAL A 220 11.95 -9.39 -2.13
N ASP A 221 13.09 -9.55 -2.80
CA ASP A 221 14.24 -10.29 -2.29
C ASP A 221 14.80 -9.63 -1.02
N ALA A 222 14.91 -8.30 -0.99
CA ALA A 222 15.34 -7.55 0.19
C ALA A 222 14.44 -7.79 1.41
N VAL A 223 13.11 -7.78 1.20
CA VAL A 223 12.15 -8.10 2.26
C VAL A 223 12.30 -9.56 2.71
N ARG A 224 12.35 -10.51 1.77
CA ARG A 224 12.38 -11.95 2.09
C ARG A 224 13.71 -12.41 2.70
N ALA A 225 14.83 -11.78 2.34
CA ALA A 225 16.13 -12.04 2.95
C ALA A 225 16.16 -11.80 4.47
N THR A 226 15.24 -10.98 5.00
CA THR A 226 15.08 -10.76 6.45
C THR A 226 14.36 -11.91 7.17
N GLY A 227 13.76 -12.84 6.44
CA GLY A 227 12.86 -13.85 6.96
C GLY A 227 11.41 -13.37 7.15
N SER A 228 11.07 -12.18 6.70
CA SER A 228 9.71 -11.64 6.78
C SER A 228 8.71 -12.52 6.01
N ARG A 229 7.54 -12.71 6.63
CA ARG A 229 6.37 -13.38 6.04
C ARG A 229 5.15 -12.45 5.98
N ASN A 230 5.36 -11.16 6.01
CA ASN A 230 4.31 -10.17 5.78
C ASN A 230 3.82 -10.25 4.33
N VAL A 231 2.55 -9.94 4.11
CA VAL A 231 2.01 -9.74 2.76
C VAL A 231 2.70 -8.54 2.13
N VAL A 232 3.04 -8.67 0.85
CA VAL A 232 3.72 -7.63 0.07
C VAL A 232 2.83 -7.23 -1.10
N LEU A 233 2.53 -5.95 -1.19
CA LEU A 233 1.85 -5.34 -2.33
C LEU A 233 2.89 -4.91 -3.36
N VAL A 234 2.62 -5.21 -4.63
CA VAL A 234 3.49 -4.87 -5.76
C VAL A 234 2.68 -4.03 -6.76
N PRO A 235 3.01 -2.74 -6.92
CA PRO A 235 2.26 -1.82 -7.77
C PRO A 235 2.42 -2.14 -9.26
N GLY A 236 1.48 -1.66 -10.09
CA GLY A 236 1.63 -1.64 -11.54
C GLY A 236 2.54 -0.51 -12.03
N ILE A 237 2.65 -0.31 -13.34
CA ILE A 237 3.30 0.86 -13.95
C ILE A 237 2.28 1.97 -14.26
N ALA A 238 2.71 3.03 -14.92
CA ALA A 238 1.89 4.20 -15.28
C ALA A 238 1.17 4.80 -14.04
N TYR A 239 1.95 5.08 -12.99
CA TYR A 239 1.44 5.55 -11.70
C TYR A 239 0.52 4.51 -11.03
N SER A 240 0.95 3.25 -11.03
CA SER A 240 0.18 2.10 -10.49
C SER A 240 -1.19 1.87 -11.16
N ASN A 241 -1.45 2.55 -12.31
CA ASN A 241 -2.74 2.48 -13.02
C ASN A 241 -2.79 1.40 -14.10
N ASP A 242 -1.64 0.90 -14.59
CA ASP A 242 -1.56 -0.16 -15.60
C ASP A 242 -1.05 -1.48 -15.00
N LEU A 243 -1.92 -2.50 -14.99
CA LEU A 243 -1.61 -3.87 -14.59
C LEU A 243 -1.67 -4.85 -15.79
N SER A 244 -1.74 -4.37 -17.02
CA SER A 244 -2.00 -5.19 -18.23
C SER A 244 -0.98 -6.32 -18.43
N GLN A 245 0.28 -6.14 -18.00
CA GLN A 245 1.33 -7.15 -18.08
C GLN A 245 1.87 -7.57 -16.71
N TRP A 246 1.18 -7.20 -15.63
CA TRP A 246 1.62 -7.51 -14.26
C TRP A 246 1.85 -9.00 -14.06
N LEU A 247 0.92 -9.86 -14.48
CA LEU A 247 1.06 -11.32 -14.33
C LEU A 247 2.23 -11.92 -15.11
N ALA A 248 2.56 -11.35 -16.28
CA ALA A 248 3.67 -11.81 -17.11
C ALA A 248 5.05 -11.43 -16.53
N HIS A 249 5.08 -10.37 -15.73
CA HIS A 249 6.32 -9.81 -15.15
C HIS A 249 6.35 -9.91 -13.62
N ALA A 250 5.36 -10.52 -12.97
CA ALA A 250 5.27 -10.62 -11.52
C ALA A 250 6.59 -11.12 -10.91
N PRO A 251 7.09 -10.49 -9.84
CA PRO A 251 8.24 -11.01 -9.12
C PRO A 251 7.97 -12.42 -8.58
N THR A 252 9.02 -13.20 -8.46
CA THR A 252 8.98 -14.48 -7.76
C THR A 252 9.07 -14.25 -6.26
N ASP A 253 8.13 -14.78 -5.51
CA ASP A 253 8.15 -14.73 -4.04
C ASP A 253 8.17 -16.13 -3.45
N PRO A 254 9.25 -16.58 -2.81
CA PRO A 254 9.32 -17.91 -2.21
C PRO A 254 8.34 -18.11 -1.05
N ALA A 255 7.82 -17.02 -0.46
CA ALA A 255 6.82 -17.09 0.60
C ALA A 255 5.38 -17.22 0.05
N GLY A 256 5.14 -16.91 -1.23
CA GLY A 256 3.83 -16.94 -1.85
C GLY A 256 2.85 -15.90 -1.29
N LEU A 257 3.34 -14.74 -0.86
CA LEU A 257 2.57 -13.72 -0.12
C LEU A 257 2.52 -12.37 -0.87
N LEU A 258 2.49 -12.42 -2.23
CA LEU A 258 2.32 -11.22 -3.04
C LEU A 258 0.85 -10.92 -3.31
N ALA A 259 0.53 -9.63 -3.39
CA ALA A 259 -0.70 -9.09 -3.92
C ALA A 259 -0.39 -7.96 -4.91
N ALA A 260 -1.23 -7.74 -5.91
CA ALA A 260 -1.11 -6.63 -6.83
C ALA A 260 -1.66 -5.35 -6.18
N ALA A 261 -0.97 -4.22 -6.36
CA ALA A 261 -1.48 -2.90 -5.99
C ALA A 261 -1.85 -2.10 -7.24
N TRP A 262 -2.92 -1.31 -7.11
CA TRP A 262 -3.49 -0.49 -8.18
C TRP A 262 -3.92 0.87 -7.63
N HIS A 263 -3.76 1.91 -8.45
CA HIS A 263 -4.24 3.25 -8.13
C HIS A 263 -5.16 3.76 -9.22
N VAL A 264 -6.21 4.50 -8.83
CA VAL A 264 -7.13 5.08 -9.80
C VAL A 264 -7.71 6.41 -9.34
N TYR A 265 -7.64 7.36 -10.27
CA TYR A 265 -8.26 8.67 -10.20
C TYR A 265 -9.07 8.94 -11.47
N ASN A 266 -10.03 9.84 -11.39
CA ASN A 266 -10.91 10.18 -12.53
C ASN A 266 -10.15 10.72 -13.76
N PHE A 267 -8.91 11.15 -13.59
CA PHE A 267 -8.04 11.66 -14.66
C PHE A 267 -7.02 10.64 -15.18
N ASN A 268 -6.99 9.41 -14.65
CA ASN A 268 -6.11 8.36 -15.16
C ASN A 268 -6.58 7.82 -16.52
N THR A 269 -5.66 7.16 -17.24
CA THR A 269 -5.97 6.52 -18.52
C THR A 269 -6.95 5.37 -18.35
N CYS A 270 -6.75 4.52 -17.33
CA CYS A 270 -7.62 3.40 -17.00
C CYS A 270 -8.63 3.81 -15.91
N ALA A 271 -9.62 4.65 -16.26
CA ALA A 271 -10.58 5.23 -15.34
C ALA A 271 -12.04 4.85 -15.66
N ASN A 272 -12.27 3.67 -16.25
CA ASN A 272 -13.61 3.17 -16.56
C ASN A 272 -13.68 1.65 -16.49
N GLU A 273 -14.89 1.12 -16.37
CA GLU A 273 -15.16 -0.29 -16.15
C GLU A 273 -14.65 -1.19 -17.28
N ALA A 274 -14.73 -0.74 -18.54
CA ALA A 274 -14.22 -1.52 -19.69
C ALA A 274 -12.70 -1.74 -19.59
N CYS A 275 -11.94 -0.71 -19.14
CA CYS A 275 -10.52 -0.84 -18.88
C CYS A 275 -10.28 -1.75 -17.67
N TRP A 276 -11.02 -1.56 -16.59
CA TRP A 276 -10.87 -2.39 -15.39
C TRP A 276 -11.16 -3.87 -15.67
N ASP A 277 -12.20 -4.17 -16.45
CA ASP A 277 -12.54 -5.54 -16.86
C ASP A 277 -11.45 -6.17 -17.74
N SER A 278 -10.79 -5.39 -18.59
CA SER A 278 -9.76 -5.90 -19.49
C SER A 278 -8.38 -6.03 -18.86
N THR A 279 -8.04 -5.17 -17.87
CA THR A 279 -6.68 -5.10 -17.30
C THR A 279 -6.58 -5.60 -15.87
N LEU A 280 -7.59 -5.37 -15.03
CA LEU A 280 -7.56 -5.72 -13.62
C LEU A 280 -8.26 -7.04 -13.30
N ALA A 281 -9.39 -7.33 -13.96
CA ALA A 281 -10.12 -8.56 -13.70
C ALA A 281 -9.27 -9.83 -13.95
N PRO A 282 -8.42 -9.92 -14.99
CA PRO A 282 -7.51 -11.05 -15.18
C PRO A 282 -6.48 -11.19 -14.03
N VAL A 283 -5.98 -10.06 -13.49
CA VAL A 283 -5.02 -10.06 -12.36
C VAL A 283 -5.73 -10.52 -11.09
N SER A 284 -6.87 -9.91 -10.75
CA SER A 284 -7.63 -10.23 -9.55
C SER A 284 -8.20 -11.67 -9.55
N ALA A 285 -8.27 -12.32 -10.70
CA ALA A 285 -8.62 -13.74 -10.81
C ALA A 285 -7.45 -14.68 -10.41
N ARG A 286 -6.23 -14.18 -10.28
CA ARG A 286 -5.01 -14.98 -10.02
C ARG A 286 -4.33 -14.64 -8.70
N VAL A 287 -4.30 -13.37 -8.32
CA VAL A 287 -3.67 -12.87 -7.09
C VAL A 287 -4.61 -11.91 -6.37
N PRO A 288 -4.45 -11.70 -5.06
CA PRO A 288 -5.17 -10.63 -4.38
C PRO A 288 -4.85 -9.28 -5.05
N LEU A 289 -5.85 -8.42 -5.15
CA LEU A 289 -5.69 -7.06 -5.68
C LEU A 289 -6.19 -6.05 -4.65
N VAL A 290 -5.36 -5.04 -4.40
CA VAL A 290 -5.65 -3.93 -3.50
C VAL A 290 -5.57 -2.62 -4.30
N ALA A 291 -6.66 -1.88 -4.39
CA ALA A 291 -6.61 -0.50 -4.85
C ALA A 291 -6.02 0.36 -3.72
N GLY A 292 -4.69 0.55 -3.72
CA GLY A 292 -3.94 1.28 -2.69
C GLY A 292 -4.33 2.75 -2.60
N GLU A 293 -4.79 3.32 -3.72
CA GLU A 293 -5.36 4.66 -3.79
C GLU A 293 -6.56 4.69 -4.72
N ILE A 294 -7.67 5.24 -4.22
CA ILE A 294 -8.80 5.67 -5.05
C ILE A 294 -9.12 7.12 -4.74
N GLY A 295 -9.35 7.95 -5.78
CA GLY A 295 -9.65 9.36 -5.56
C GLY A 295 -10.26 10.04 -6.78
N GLU A 296 -10.74 11.28 -6.58
CA GLU A 296 -11.18 12.17 -7.66
C GLU A 296 -10.98 13.64 -7.27
N ASN A 297 -10.76 14.49 -8.26
CA ASN A 297 -10.49 15.91 -8.08
C ASN A 297 -11.70 16.82 -8.34
N THR A 298 -12.91 16.26 -8.35
CA THR A 298 -14.16 17.02 -8.59
C THR A 298 -14.78 17.58 -7.33
N CYS A 299 -14.26 17.23 -6.15
CA CYS A 299 -14.90 17.41 -4.85
C CYS A 299 -16.26 16.70 -4.68
N GLY A 300 -16.69 15.93 -5.69
CA GLY A 300 -17.78 14.96 -5.58
C GLY A 300 -17.22 13.58 -5.20
N HIS A 301 -18.07 12.56 -5.29
CA HIS A 301 -17.67 11.17 -5.07
C HIS A 301 -18.23 10.20 -6.14
N GLY A 302 -18.81 10.75 -7.23
CA GLY A 302 -19.45 9.93 -8.25
C GLY A 302 -18.50 8.99 -8.98
N PHE A 303 -17.24 9.38 -9.14
CA PHE A 303 -16.23 8.49 -9.73
C PHE A 303 -15.85 7.37 -8.76
N ILE A 304 -15.49 7.70 -7.50
CA ILE A 304 -15.11 6.66 -6.54
C ILE A 304 -16.27 5.74 -6.17
N ASP A 305 -17.52 6.19 -6.24
CA ASP A 305 -18.69 5.32 -6.03
C ASP A 305 -18.74 4.19 -7.07
N ARG A 306 -18.43 4.50 -8.34
CA ARG A 306 -18.33 3.49 -9.41
C ARG A 306 -17.14 2.54 -9.18
N VAL A 307 -15.98 3.10 -8.81
CA VAL A 307 -14.78 2.32 -8.48
C VAL A 307 -15.06 1.36 -7.33
N MET A 308 -15.61 1.85 -6.22
CA MET A 308 -15.95 1.04 -5.05
C MET A 308 -16.98 -0.04 -5.40
N THR A 309 -17.99 0.29 -6.21
CA THR A 309 -18.99 -0.70 -6.65
C THR A 309 -18.33 -1.83 -7.45
N TRP A 310 -17.48 -1.49 -8.43
CA TRP A 310 -16.77 -2.48 -9.24
C TRP A 310 -15.87 -3.38 -8.40
N LEU A 311 -15.18 -2.81 -7.40
CA LEU A 311 -14.31 -3.55 -6.46
C LEU A 311 -15.12 -4.42 -5.49
N ASP A 312 -16.22 -3.91 -4.96
CA ASP A 312 -17.09 -4.63 -4.03
C ASP A 312 -17.75 -5.86 -4.69
N ASP A 313 -18.24 -5.72 -5.93
CA ASP A 313 -18.81 -6.82 -6.71
C ASP A 313 -17.84 -8.00 -6.89
N ARG A 314 -16.53 -7.72 -6.76
CA ARG A 314 -15.45 -8.71 -6.88
C ARG A 314 -14.79 -9.09 -5.55
N GLY A 315 -15.25 -8.50 -4.45
CA GLY A 315 -14.66 -8.72 -3.12
C GLY A 315 -13.23 -8.23 -2.99
N LEU A 316 -12.88 -7.15 -3.70
CA LEU A 316 -11.53 -6.56 -3.72
C LEU A 316 -11.37 -5.44 -2.69
N SER A 317 -10.14 -5.10 -2.38
CA SER A 317 -9.74 -4.12 -1.37
C SER A 317 -9.55 -2.73 -1.97
N TYR A 318 -9.79 -1.66 -1.18
CA TYR A 318 -9.53 -0.28 -1.59
C TYR A 318 -9.27 0.68 -0.44
N LEU A 319 -8.44 1.69 -0.68
CA LEU A 319 -8.07 2.72 0.29
C LEU A 319 -8.23 4.11 -0.35
N GLY A 320 -8.99 4.98 0.28
CA GLY A 320 -9.21 6.33 -0.23
C GLY A 320 -7.99 7.22 -0.01
N TRP A 321 -7.61 7.99 -1.00
CA TRP A 321 -6.64 9.06 -0.90
C TRP A 321 -7.39 10.38 -0.68
N THR A 322 -7.19 11.13 0.41
CA THR A 322 -6.28 10.91 1.52
C THR A 322 -6.85 11.53 2.82
N TRP A 323 -6.52 10.96 3.97
CA TRP A 323 -6.92 11.44 5.29
C TRP A 323 -6.04 12.62 5.73
N ASN A 324 -6.38 13.79 5.23
CA ASN A 324 -5.82 15.08 5.64
C ASN A 324 -6.83 16.20 5.35
N THR A 325 -6.47 17.44 5.70
CA THR A 325 -7.33 18.62 5.58
C THR A 325 -6.98 19.50 4.39
N TRP A 326 -6.35 18.95 3.36
CA TRP A 326 -6.08 19.66 2.11
C TRP A 326 -7.37 19.98 1.35
N ASN A 327 -7.21 20.60 0.19
CA ASN A 327 -8.32 20.90 -0.69
C ASN A 327 -8.81 19.61 -1.40
N CYS A 328 -10.14 19.44 -1.50
CA CYS A 328 -10.74 18.27 -2.15
C CYS A 328 -10.53 18.23 -3.67
N SER A 329 -10.16 19.33 -4.32
CA SER A 329 -9.94 19.38 -5.78
C SER A 329 -8.48 19.16 -6.19
N SER A 330 -7.51 19.61 -5.41
CA SER A 330 -6.09 19.51 -5.76
C SER A 330 -5.35 18.38 -5.04
N GLY A 331 -5.88 17.87 -3.94
CA GLY A 331 -5.26 16.82 -3.15
C GLY A 331 -6.27 15.88 -2.53
N PRO A 332 -7.25 15.35 -3.25
CA PRO A 332 -8.54 14.75 -2.86
C PRO A 332 -8.69 14.46 -1.35
N ALA A 333 -8.76 15.52 -0.53
CA ALA A 333 -8.82 15.39 0.91
C ALA A 333 -10.17 14.80 1.35
N LEU A 334 -10.10 13.78 2.20
CA LEU A 334 -11.28 13.07 2.74
C LEU A 334 -11.96 13.84 3.86
N ILE A 335 -11.20 14.64 4.61
CA ILE A 335 -11.69 15.33 5.82
C ILE A 335 -11.44 16.84 5.77
N THR A 336 -12.27 17.57 6.49
CA THR A 336 -12.09 19.01 6.75
C THR A 336 -11.45 19.27 8.10
N SER A 337 -11.48 18.29 8.99
CA SER A 337 -10.89 18.30 10.33
C SER A 337 -10.46 16.91 10.75
N TYR A 338 -9.38 16.80 11.51
CA TYR A 338 -8.85 15.51 12.00
C TYR A 338 -9.73 14.82 13.06
N ASP A 339 -10.86 15.41 13.41
CA ASP A 339 -11.93 14.74 14.16
C ASP A 339 -12.79 13.79 13.28
N GLY A 340 -12.48 13.70 11.98
CA GLY A 340 -13.18 12.85 11.02
C GLY A 340 -14.37 13.52 10.33
N THR A 341 -14.54 14.85 10.46
CA THR A 341 -15.55 15.59 9.69
C THR A 341 -15.22 15.48 8.19
N PRO A 342 -16.09 14.86 7.36
CA PRO A 342 -15.78 14.62 5.95
C PRO A 342 -15.87 15.88 5.09
N THR A 343 -15.11 15.90 4.00
CA THR A 343 -15.39 16.73 2.83
C THR A 343 -16.58 16.17 2.04
N SER A 344 -17.08 16.90 1.05
CA SER A 344 -18.09 16.33 0.13
C SER A 344 -17.59 15.09 -0.62
N PHE A 345 -16.30 15.04 -0.96
CA PHE A 345 -15.64 13.83 -1.49
C PHE A 345 -15.59 12.70 -0.45
N GLY A 346 -15.15 12.99 0.78
CA GLY A 346 -15.02 12.02 1.85
C GLY A 346 -16.33 11.36 2.30
N ILE A 347 -17.48 12.02 2.09
CA ILE A 347 -18.81 11.46 2.38
C ILE A 347 -19.01 10.13 1.65
N GLY A 348 -18.67 10.05 0.36
CA GLY A 348 -18.84 8.82 -0.42
C GLY A 348 -18.09 7.63 0.17
N LEU A 349 -16.80 7.81 0.47
CA LEU A 349 -16.00 6.74 1.08
C LEU A 349 -16.50 6.38 2.48
N ARG A 350 -16.75 7.38 3.36
CA ARG A 350 -17.23 7.16 4.72
C ARG A 350 -18.52 6.34 4.75
N ASP A 351 -19.49 6.74 3.96
CA ASP A 351 -20.80 6.12 3.97
C ASP A 351 -20.73 4.69 3.40
N ARG A 352 -19.85 4.44 2.41
CA ARG A 352 -19.59 3.11 1.89
C ARG A 352 -18.93 2.20 2.93
N LEU A 353 -17.90 2.67 3.63
CA LEU A 353 -17.24 1.91 4.70
C LEU A 353 -18.21 1.52 5.81
N ARG A 354 -19.10 2.45 6.20
CA ARG A 354 -20.14 2.20 7.22
C ARG A 354 -21.21 1.22 6.77
N ALA A 355 -21.49 1.17 5.47
CA ALA A 355 -22.47 0.23 4.93
C ALA A 355 -21.94 -1.22 4.84
N LEU A 356 -20.62 -1.41 4.81
CA LEU A 356 -19.97 -2.71 4.66
C LEU A 356 -19.55 -3.34 6.00
N ASN A 357 -19.45 -2.55 7.06
CA ASN A 357 -19.01 -2.93 8.40
C ASN A 357 -20.02 -2.41 9.45
#